data_f1e2d7cabc43db13004a00105ae15631
#
_entry.id   f1e2d7cabc43db13004a00105ae15631
#
_cell.length_a   1.000
_cell.length_b   1.000
_cell.length_c   1.000
_cell.angle_alpha   90.00
_cell.angle_beta   90.00
_cell.angle_gamma   90.00
#
_symmetry.space_group_name_H-M   'P 1'
#
loop_
_entity.id
_entity.type
_entity.pdbx_description
1 polymer ?
#
loop_
_entity_poly.entity_id
_entity_poly.type
_entity_poly.pdbx_seq_one_letter_code
_entity_poly.pdbx_strand_id
1 'polypeptide(L)'
;MAASTMRLHWSPKSPYVRKVMVCAHELGLLPQLELVRSVAAMQKPNAALMQDNPLSKIPTLVCADGTRLFDSVVICEYLNAQADGLLFPQEGTARWQALRWHALGDGLLDLAILWRNERERVQPLQALIDAFELKARATLVLLDAEAGALQVAPMSIGTLTVGCALGYLDYRFDSFGWREQAPQLAQWFEQLSARPSFQATVAVDG
;
A
#
# COMPACT_ATOMS: atom_id res chain seq x y z
N MET A 1 -25.27 18.40 -7.85
CA MET A 1 -25.51 17.56 -6.67
C MET A 1 -24.23 17.57 -5.86
N ALA A 2 -24.27 17.78 -4.54
CA ALA A 2 -23.06 17.69 -3.71
C ALA A 2 -22.49 16.27 -3.84
N ALA A 3 -21.17 16.15 -4.08
CA ALA A 3 -20.53 14.86 -4.13
C ALA A 3 -20.72 14.18 -2.77
N SER A 4 -21.19 12.95 -2.80
CA SER A 4 -21.42 12.16 -1.60
C SER A 4 -20.07 11.85 -0.93
N THR A 5 -19.86 12.32 0.29
CA THR A 5 -18.58 12.21 0.98
C THR A 5 -18.43 10.82 1.62
N MET A 6 -17.31 10.14 1.34
CA MET A 6 -16.92 8.88 1.97
C MET A 6 -15.92 9.16 3.11
N ARG A 7 -15.99 8.42 4.21
CA ARG A 7 -15.04 8.58 5.33
C ARG A 7 -13.99 7.48 5.29
N LEU A 8 -12.72 7.87 5.24
CA LEU A 8 -11.59 6.95 5.25
C LEU A 8 -10.89 7.00 6.61
N HIS A 9 -10.91 5.90 7.35
CA HIS A 9 -10.04 5.73 8.52
C HIS A 9 -8.58 5.68 8.07
N TRP A 10 -7.80 6.67 8.53
CA TRP A 10 -6.53 7.05 7.94
C TRP A 10 -5.40 7.23 8.95
N SER A 11 -4.18 6.96 8.52
CA SER A 11 -2.93 7.32 9.22
C SER A 11 -1.80 7.52 8.20
N PRO A 12 -0.94 8.56 8.36
CA PRO A 12 0.16 8.81 7.44
C PRO A 12 1.27 7.75 7.49
N LYS A 13 1.27 6.91 8.54
CA LYS A 13 2.27 5.84 8.74
C LYS A 13 1.91 4.53 8.06
N SER A 14 0.64 4.36 7.68
CA SER A 14 0.14 3.08 7.15
C SER A 14 0.40 2.95 5.66
N PRO A 15 1.16 1.93 5.21
CA PRO A 15 1.42 1.74 3.79
C PRO A 15 0.16 1.31 3.02
N TYR A 16 -0.77 0.61 3.68
CA TYR A 16 -2.04 0.23 3.06
C TYR A 16 -2.97 1.44 2.89
N VAL A 17 -2.95 2.37 3.85
CA VAL A 17 -3.65 3.66 3.68
C VAL A 17 -3.00 4.45 2.55
N ARG A 18 -1.66 4.49 2.47
CA ARG A 18 -0.95 5.13 1.37
C ARG A 18 -1.41 4.57 0.02
N LYS A 19 -1.56 3.25 -0.11
CA LYS A 19 -2.07 2.61 -1.33
C LYS A 19 -3.44 3.17 -1.73
N VAL A 20 -4.38 3.27 -0.79
CA VAL A 20 -5.70 3.86 -1.03
C VAL A 20 -5.62 5.34 -1.41
N MET A 21 -4.76 6.11 -0.73
CA MET A 21 -4.58 7.54 -1.02
C MET A 21 -3.97 7.79 -2.40
N VAL A 22 -2.95 7.01 -2.80
CA VAL A 22 -2.38 7.07 -4.16
C VAL A 22 -3.45 6.70 -5.19
N CYS A 23 -4.20 5.61 -4.95
CA CYS A 23 -5.30 5.18 -5.81
C CYS A 23 -6.35 6.30 -5.98
N ALA A 24 -6.83 6.90 -4.89
CA ALA A 24 -7.79 7.98 -4.93
C ALA A 24 -7.25 9.24 -5.63
N HIS A 25 -5.95 9.53 -5.49
CA HIS A 25 -5.29 10.64 -6.18
C HIS A 25 -5.25 10.42 -7.70
N GLU A 26 -4.80 9.23 -8.14
CA GLU A 26 -4.73 8.87 -9.56
C GLU A 26 -6.13 8.86 -10.24
N LEU A 27 -7.17 8.60 -9.46
CA LEU A 27 -8.56 8.58 -9.92
C LEU A 27 -9.29 9.93 -9.76
N GLY A 28 -8.64 10.96 -9.19
CA GLY A 28 -9.28 12.27 -8.96
C GLY A 28 -10.37 12.26 -7.86
N LEU A 29 -10.38 11.26 -6.98
CA LEU A 29 -11.42 11.06 -5.96
C LEU A 29 -11.07 11.65 -4.59
N LEU A 30 -9.89 12.25 -4.39
CA LEU A 30 -9.51 12.84 -3.10
C LEU A 30 -10.54 13.83 -2.54
N PRO A 31 -11.19 14.72 -3.35
CA PRO A 31 -12.19 15.64 -2.83
C PRO A 31 -13.45 14.97 -2.26
N GLN A 32 -13.64 13.68 -2.54
CA GLN A 32 -14.78 12.90 -2.04
C GLN A 32 -14.44 12.13 -0.75
N LEU A 33 -13.20 12.22 -0.25
CA LEU A 33 -12.73 11.53 0.95
C LEU A 33 -12.63 12.49 2.14
N GLU A 34 -13.36 12.20 3.20
CA GLU A 34 -13.13 12.75 4.54
C GLU A 34 -12.13 11.85 5.28
N LEU A 35 -11.00 12.39 5.69
CA LEU A 35 -9.94 11.64 6.37
C LEU A 35 -10.16 11.64 7.88
N VAL A 36 -10.44 10.48 8.46
CA VAL A 36 -10.63 10.29 9.90
C VAL A 36 -9.37 9.70 10.51
N ARG A 37 -8.64 10.51 11.29
CA ARG A 37 -7.42 10.04 11.95
C ARG A 37 -7.71 8.87 12.88
N SER A 38 -7.11 7.70 12.59
CA SER A 38 -7.32 6.48 13.35
C SER A 38 -6.01 5.77 13.64
N VAL A 39 -5.82 5.42 14.89
CA VAL A 39 -4.67 4.62 15.33
C VAL A 39 -5.08 3.15 15.30
N ALA A 40 -4.34 2.36 14.53
CA ALA A 40 -4.46 0.90 14.51
C ALA A 40 -3.14 0.30 15.01
N ALA A 41 -3.15 -0.25 16.19
CA ALA A 41 -2.00 -0.89 16.82
C ALA A 41 -2.33 -2.36 17.11
N MET A 42 -1.38 -3.26 16.79
CA MET A 42 -1.61 -4.71 16.91
C MET A 42 -2.00 -5.14 18.35
N GLN A 43 -1.36 -4.54 19.35
CA GLN A 43 -1.57 -4.90 20.77
C GLN A 43 -2.62 -4.03 21.46
N LYS A 44 -3.14 -2.99 20.80
CA LYS A 44 -4.12 -2.07 21.40
C LYS A 44 -5.24 -1.79 20.40
N PRO A 45 -6.26 -2.65 20.35
CA PRO A 45 -7.42 -2.45 19.48
C PRO A 45 -8.09 -1.09 19.77
N ASN A 46 -8.56 -0.44 18.70
CA ASN A 46 -9.23 0.86 18.78
C ASN A 46 -10.75 0.65 18.74
N ALA A 47 -11.43 0.85 19.88
CA ALA A 47 -12.86 0.62 20.03
C ALA A 47 -13.72 1.49 19.09
N ALA A 48 -13.29 2.72 18.80
CA ALA A 48 -14.01 3.59 17.86
C ALA A 48 -13.90 3.06 16.42
N LEU A 49 -12.69 2.66 15.97
CA LEU A 49 -12.49 2.04 14.66
C LEU A 49 -13.25 0.72 14.53
N MET A 50 -13.38 -0.05 15.62
CA MET A 50 -14.10 -1.33 15.62
C MET A 50 -15.60 -1.20 15.39
N GLN A 51 -16.19 0.00 15.51
CA GLN A 51 -17.58 0.24 15.12
C GLN A 51 -17.78 0.13 13.61
N ASP A 52 -16.73 0.44 12.81
CA ASP A 52 -16.76 0.37 11.35
C ASP A 52 -15.99 -0.86 10.81
N ASN A 53 -14.95 -1.34 11.52
CA ASN A 53 -14.19 -2.54 11.15
C ASN A 53 -13.81 -3.35 12.39
N PRO A 54 -14.45 -4.49 12.65
CA PRO A 54 -14.20 -5.32 13.84
C PRO A 54 -12.77 -5.83 13.94
N LEU A 55 -11.99 -5.83 12.84
CA LEU A 55 -10.58 -6.20 12.83
C LEU A 55 -9.66 -5.11 13.40
N SER A 56 -10.20 -3.91 13.70
CA SER A 56 -9.41 -2.74 14.18
C SER A 56 -8.24 -2.40 13.26
N LYS A 57 -8.45 -2.50 11.93
CA LYS A 57 -7.43 -2.24 10.91
C LYS A 57 -7.77 -1.03 10.05
N ILE A 58 -6.75 -0.35 9.57
CA ILE A 58 -6.85 0.70 8.55
C ILE A 58 -6.08 0.27 7.30
N PRO A 59 -6.54 0.68 6.09
CA PRO A 59 -7.69 1.55 5.82
C PRO A 59 -9.03 0.83 6.05
N THR A 60 -10.03 1.62 6.40
CA THR A 60 -11.45 1.24 6.40
C THR A 60 -12.21 2.41 5.78
N LEU A 61 -13.00 2.14 4.76
CA LEU A 61 -13.83 3.14 4.08
C LEU A 61 -15.29 2.96 4.48
N VAL A 62 -15.92 4.05 4.92
CA VAL A 62 -17.36 4.11 5.12
C VAL A 62 -17.95 4.92 3.95
N CYS A 63 -18.66 4.24 3.08
CA CYS A 63 -19.33 4.83 1.94
C CYS A 63 -20.50 5.73 2.37
N ALA A 64 -20.97 6.56 1.48
CA ALA A 64 -22.05 7.50 1.77
C ALA A 64 -23.39 6.84 2.09
N ASP A 65 -23.62 5.64 1.62
CA ASP A 65 -24.80 4.81 1.95
C ASP A 65 -24.64 4.03 3.27
N GLY A 66 -23.49 4.20 3.95
CA GLY A 66 -23.17 3.49 5.19
C GLY A 66 -22.47 2.14 4.99
N THR A 67 -22.26 1.69 3.76
CA THR A 67 -21.50 0.47 3.47
C THR A 67 -20.05 0.62 3.97
N ARG A 68 -19.55 -0.40 4.64
CA ARG A 68 -18.17 -0.44 5.18
C ARG A 68 -17.32 -1.38 4.35
N LEU A 69 -16.23 -0.86 3.80
CA LEU A 69 -15.31 -1.61 2.95
C LEU A 69 -13.93 -1.69 3.59
N PHE A 70 -13.37 -2.85 3.56
CA PHE A 70 -11.99 -3.21 3.93
C PHE A 70 -11.70 -4.58 3.29
N ASP A 71 -10.42 -4.92 2.96
CA ASP A 71 -9.21 -4.13 3.23
C ASP A 71 -8.89 -3.13 2.10
N SER A 72 -7.62 -2.72 2.01
CA SER A 72 -7.14 -1.79 0.98
C SER A 72 -7.34 -2.28 -0.45
N VAL A 73 -7.37 -3.61 -0.68
CA VAL A 73 -7.62 -4.22 -1.99
C VAL A 73 -9.04 -3.91 -2.44
N VAL A 74 -10.02 -4.24 -1.59
CA VAL A 74 -11.44 -3.99 -1.83
C VAL A 74 -11.72 -2.50 -2.02
N ILE A 75 -11.11 -1.65 -1.16
CA ILE A 75 -11.29 -0.20 -1.25
C ILE A 75 -10.75 0.34 -2.58
N CYS A 76 -9.55 -0.07 -3.01
CA CYS A 76 -8.98 0.39 -4.29
C CYS A 76 -9.84 -0.08 -5.48
N GLU A 77 -10.34 -1.30 -5.46
CA GLU A 77 -11.22 -1.81 -6.53
C GLU A 77 -12.55 -1.05 -6.57
N TYR A 78 -13.15 -0.77 -5.40
CA TYR A 78 -14.34 0.06 -5.29
C TYR A 78 -14.11 1.47 -5.84
N LEU A 79 -13.04 2.16 -5.43
CA LEU A 79 -12.72 3.50 -5.93
C LEU A 79 -12.48 3.50 -7.45
N ASN A 80 -11.80 2.47 -7.96
CA ASN A 80 -11.60 2.32 -9.40
C ASN A 80 -12.93 2.17 -10.16
N ALA A 81 -13.87 1.40 -9.62
CA ALA A 81 -15.20 1.23 -10.21
C ALA A 81 -16.03 2.54 -10.16
N GLN A 82 -15.90 3.34 -9.08
CA GLN A 82 -16.58 4.64 -8.95
C GLN A 82 -16.10 5.69 -9.97
N ALA A 83 -14.88 5.57 -10.46
CA ALA A 83 -14.26 6.51 -11.39
C ALA A 83 -14.17 5.98 -12.82
N ASP A 84 -14.76 4.83 -13.14
CA ASP A 84 -14.53 4.10 -14.40
C ASP A 84 -13.02 4.00 -14.72
N GLY A 85 -12.22 3.79 -13.66
CA GLY A 85 -10.77 3.87 -13.71
C GLY A 85 -10.12 2.67 -14.38
N LEU A 86 -8.86 2.84 -14.79
CA LEU A 86 -8.08 1.84 -15.50
C LEU A 86 -7.00 1.18 -14.63
N LEU A 87 -7.01 1.41 -13.30
CA LEU A 87 -6.02 0.83 -12.40
C LEU A 87 -6.15 -0.69 -12.27
N PHE A 88 -7.33 -1.23 -12.53
CA PHE A 88 -7.59 -2.67 -12.61
C PHE A 88 -7.90 -3.06 -14.05
N PRO A 89 -6.91 -3.55 -14.83
CA PRO A 89 -7.16 -4.05 -16.18
C PRO A 89 -8.27 -5.13 -16.15
N GLN A 90 -9.20 -5.06 -17.11
CA GLN A 90 -10.41 -5.88 -17.05
C GLN A 90 -10.15 -7.34 -17.44
N GLU A 91 -9.22 -7.59 -18.37
CA GLU A 91 -8.99 -8.92 -18.93
C GLU A 91 -7.56 -9.11 -19.46
N GLY A 92 -7.28 -10.32 -19.91
CA GLY A 92 -6.04 -10.66 -20.60
C GLY A 92 -4.81 -10.71 -19.69
N THR A 93 -3.63 -10.75 -20.35
CA THR A 93 -2.33 -10.85 -19.65
C THR A 93 -2.06 -9.64 -18.77
N ALA A 94 -2.49 -8.45 -19.20
CA ALA A 94 -2.32 -7.21 -18.42
C ALA A 94 -3.00 -7.28 -17.05
N ARG A 95 -4.19 -7.89 -16.98
CA ARG A 95 -4.90 -8.11 -15.72
C ARG A 95 -4.09 -9.00 -14.77
N TRP A 96 -3.65 -10.16 -15.27
CA TRP A 96 -2.93 -11.11 -14.43
C TRP A 96 -1.58 -10.56 -13.97
N GLN A 97 -0.91 -9.80 -14.83
CA GLN A 97 0.34 -9.13 -14.48
C GLN A 97 0.13 -8.07 -13.39
N ALA A 98 -0.89 -7.21 -13.55
CA ALA A 98 -1.21 -6.19 -12.55
C ALA A 98 -1.60 -6.81 -11.20
N LEU A 99 -2.43 -7.86 -11.19
CA LEU A 99 -2.83 -8.56 -9.97
C LEU A 99 -1.66 -9.31 -9.32
N ARG A 100 -0.75 -9.87 -10.11
CA ARG A 100 0.44 -10.55 -9.58
C ARG A 100 1.40 -9.55 -8.92
N TRP A 101 1.66 -8.39 -9.52
CA TRP A 101 2.45 -7.33 -8.89
C TRP A 101 1.75 -6.76 -7.65
N HIS A 102 0.42 -6.64 -7.69
CA HIS A 102 -0.37 -6.27 -6.54
C HIS A 102 -0.14 -7.25 -5.38
N ALA A 103 -0.27 -8.55 -5.64
CA ALA A 103 -0.04 -9.59 -4.63
C ALA A 103 1.40 -9.60 -4.10
N LEU A 104 2.41 -9.37 -4.97
CA LEU A 104 3.81 -9.25 -4.54
C LEU A 104 4.03 -8.02 -3.65
N GLY A 105 3.49 -6.88 -4.03
CA GLY A 105 3.60 -5.64 -3.25
C GLY A 105 2.89 -5.75 -1.90
N ASP A 106 1.66 -6.29 -1.86
CA ASP A 106 0.93 -6.51 -0.60
C ASP A 106 1.63 -7.55 0.29
N GLY A 107 2.11 -8.65 -0.29
CA GLY A 107 2.89 -9.65 0.44
C GLY A 107 4.18 -9.08 1.03
N LEU A 108 4.86 -8.17 0.31
CA LEU A 108 6.03 -7.46 0.83
C LEU A 108 5.66 -6.49 1.96
N LEU A 109 4.49 -5.82 1.88
CA LEU A 109 3.97 -4.97 2.96
C LEU A 109 3.61 -5.77 4.21
N ASP A 110 2.92 -6.91 4.05
CA ASP A 110 2.57 -7.82 5.15
C ASP A 110 3.83 -8.30 5.88
N LEU A 111 4.80 -8.75 5.11
CA LEU A 111 6.10 -9.17 5.60
C LEU A 111 6.81 -8.03 6.35
N ALA A 112 6.87 -6.83 5.77
CA ALA A 112 7.55 -5.69 6.37
C ALA A 112 6.87 -5.21 7.67
N ILE A 113 5.53 -5.23 7.74
CA ILE A 113 4.80 -4.92 8.98
C ILE A 113 5.12 -5.93 10.09
N LEU A 114 5.09 -7.22 9.77
CA LEU A 114 5.41 -8.28 10.74
C LEU A 114 6.89 -8.21 11.17
N TRP A 115 7.79 -7.97 10.23
CA TRP A 115 9.22 -7.79 10.49
C TRP A 115 9.50 -6.60 11.42
N ARG A 116 8.88 -5.44 11.13
CA ARG A 116 8.99 -4.28 12.02
C ARG A 116 8.49 -4.61 13.43
N ASN A 117 7.31 -5.21 13.55
CA ASN A 117 6.74 -5.55 14.84
C ASN A 117 7.61 -6.55 15.62
N GLU A 118 8.25 -7.50 14.92
CA GLU A 118 9.17 -8.45 15.56
C GLU A 118 10.45 -7.75 16.04
N ARG A 119 11.01 -6.82 15.25
CA ARG A 119 12.17 -6.03 15.64
C ARG A 119 11.92 -5.12 16.86
N GLU A 120 10.68 -4.66 17.03
CA GLU A 120 10.27 -3.77 18.12
C GLU A 120 9.88 -4.52 19.40
N ARG A 121 9.91 -5.87 19.42
CA ARG A 121 9.61 -6.67 20.60
C ARG A 121 10.70 -6.54 21.66
N VAL A 122 10.31 -6.68 22.94
CA VAL A 122 11.25 -6.74 24.06
C VAL A 122 12.25 -7.91 23.92
N GLN A 123 11.79 -9.02 23.34
CA GLN A 123 12.60 -10.19 23.03
C GLN A 123 12.30 -10.64 21.58
N PRO A 124 13.04 -10.08 20.60
CA PRO A 124 12.87 -10.47 19.21
C PRO A 124 13.34 -11.89 18.94
N LEU A 125 12.62 -12.62 18.12
CA LEU A 125 13.06 -13.93 17.63
C LEU A 125 13.91 -13.76 16.37
N GLN A 126 15.23 -13.88 16.51
CA GLN A 126 16.17 -13.63 15.41
C GLN A 126 15.89 -14.50 14.16
N ALA A 127 15.58 -15.79 14.34
CA ALA A 127 15.24 -16.66 13.24
C ALA A 127 14.04 -16.19 12.40
N LEU A 128 13.08 -15.49 13.04
CA LEU A 128 11.94 -14.92 12.34
C LEU A 128 12.34 -13.66 11.57
N ILE A 129 13.20 -12.83 12.17
CA ILE A 129 13.77 -11.65 11.50
C ILE A 129 14.56 -12.07 10.26
N ASP A 130 15.43 -13.08 10.38
CA ASP A 130 16.24 -13.59 9.28
C ASP A 130 15.35 -14.15 8.15
N ALA A 131 14.28 -14.85 8.51
CA ALA A 131 13.31 -15.36 7.54
C ALA A 131 12.56 -14.24 6.79
N PHE A 132 12.21 -13.16 7.46
CA PHE A 132 11.59 -12.00 6.82
C PHE A 132 12.57 -11.31 5.87
N GLU A 133 13.81 -11.10 6.31
CA GLU A 133 14.85 -10.51 5.49
C GLU A 133 15.12 -11.31 4.23
N LEU A 134 15.26 -12.64 4.35
CA LEU A 134 15.49 -13.55 3.22
C LEU A 134 14.36 -13.44 2.17
N LYS A 135 13.09 -13.42 2.62
CA LYS A 135 11.92 -13.31 1.74
C LYS A 135 11.86 -11.93 1.07
N ALA A 136 12.16 -10.87 1.81
CA ALA A 136 12.22 -9.51 1.26
C ALA A 136 13.26 -9.41 0.14
N ARG A 137 14.49 -9.92 0.39
CA ARG A 137 15.56 -9.96 -0.63
C ARG A 137 15.15 -10.74 -1.87
N ALA A 138 14.55 -11.92 -1.71
CA ALA A 138 14.08 -12.71 -2.83
C ALA A 138 13.00 -11.99 -3.66
N THR A 139 12.08 -11.28 -2.99
CA THR A 139 11.05 -10.48 -3.66
C THR A 139 11.67 -9.31 -4.43
N LEU A 140 12.66 -8.63 -3.86
CA LEU A 140 13.36 -7.52 -4.52
C LEU A 140 14.15 -7.98 -5.74
N VAL A 141 14.84 -9.12 -5.67
CA VAL A 141 15.55 -9.72 -6.82
C VAL A 141 14.59 -10.02 -7.96
N LEU A 142 13.41 -10.59 -7.66
CA LEU A 142 12.38 -10.84 -8.66
C LEU A 142 11.87 -9.54 -9.30
N LEU A 143 11.56 -8.53 -8.48
CA LEU A 143 11.05 -7.25 -8.98
C LEU A 143 12.12 -6.47 -9.76
N ASP A 144 13.40 -6.58 -9.39
CA ASP A 144 14.52 -5.98 -10.13
C ASP A 144 14.65 -6.60 -11.52
N ALA A 145 14.55 -7.91 -11.61
CA ALA A 145 14.53 -8.61 -12.91
C ALA A 145 13.32 -8.22 -13.80
N GLU A 146 12.24 -7.76 -13.18
CA GLU A 146 11.02 -7.31 -13.87
C GLU A 146 10.94 -5.77 -14.04
N ALA A 147 11.97 -5.03 -13.64
CA ALA A 147 11.96 -3.56 -13.66
C ALA A 147 11.70 -2.99 -15.07
N GLY A 148 12.23 -3.63 -16.12
CA GLY A 148 11.93 -3.27 -17.50
C GLY A 148 10.45 -3.40 -17.87
N ALA A 149 9.77 -4.43 -17.36
CA ALA A 149 8.33 -4.61 -17.57
C ALA A 149 7.52 -3.59 -16.75
N LEU A 150 7.94 -3.31 -15.52
CA LEU A 150 7.34 -2.26 -14.67
C LEU A 150 7.47 -0.87 -15.32
N GLN A 151 8.60 -0.59 -15.99
CA GLN A 151 8.89 0.70 -16.64
C GLN A 151 7.94 1.00 -17.79
N VAL A 152 7.55 -0.01 -18.57
CA VAL A 152 6.67 0.17 -19.74
C VAL A 152 5.20 -0.06 -19.43
N ALA A 153 4.90 -0.60 -18.26
CA ALA A 153 3.52 -0.85 -17.84
C ALA A 153 2.78 0.46 -17.55
N PRO A 154 1.49 0.56 -17.91
CA PRO A 154 0.66 1.66 -17.45
C PRO A 154 0.52 1.63 -15.92
N MET A 155 0.15 2.79 -15.34
CA MET A 155 -0.24 2.82 -13.93
C MET A 155 -1.38 1.83 -13.68
N SER A 156 -1.16 0.96 -12.71
CA SER A 156 -2.12 -0.08 -12.33
C SER A 156 -2.05 -0.32 -10.82
N ILE A 157 -3.01 -1.06 -10.30
CA ILE A 157 -2.97 -1.48 -8.89
C ILE A 157 -1.66 -2.22 -8.56
N GLY A 158 -1.09 -2.94 -9.50
CA GLY A 158 0.18 -3.64 -9.33
C GLY A 158 1.36 -2.69 -9.18
N THR A 159 1.58 -1.79 -10.14
CA THR A 159 2.68 -0.81 -10.11
C THR A 159 2.56 0.12 -8.89
N LEU A 160 1.35 0.56 -8.58
CA LEU A 160 1.05 1.40 -7.42
C LEU A 160 1.42 0.69 -6.11
N THR A 161 1.03 -0.59 -5.95
CA THR A 161 1.27 -1.34 -4.72
C THR A 161 2.75 -1.67 -4.53
N VAL A 162 3.47 -2.06 -5.59
CA VAL A 162 4.93 -2.22 -5.54
C VAL A 162 5.60 -0.91 -5.09
N GLY A 163 5.19 0.23 -5.66
CA GLY A 163 5.72 1.53 -5.25
C GLY A 163 5.44 1.87 -3.78
N CYS A 164 4.24 1.57 -3.27
CA CYS A 164 3.93 1.76 -1.86
C CYS A 164 4.79 0.86 -0.95
N ALA A 165 5.06 -0.38 -1.38
CA ALA A 165 5.91 -1.31 -0.63
C ALA A 165 7.36 -0.82 -0.55
N LEU A 166 7.94 -0.38 -1.68
CA LEU A 166 9.29 0.18 -1.71
C LEU A 166 9.42 1.45 -0.86
N GLY A 167 8.45 2.35 -0.94
CA GLY A 167 8.41 3.55 -0.10
C GLY A 167 8.24 3.23 1.39
N TYR A 168 7.62 2.10 1.75
CA TYR A 168 7.57 1.65 3.14
C TYR A 168 8.90 1.07 3.62
N LEU A 169 9.65 0.38 2.74
CA LEU A 169 11.02 -0.05 3.05
C LEU A 169 11.91 1.16 3.30
N ASP A 170 11.84 2.22 2.50
CA ASP A 170 12.57 3.46 2.74
C ASP A 170 12.22 4.08 4.09
N TYR A 171 10.94 4.10 4.43
CA TYR A 171 10.47 4.75 5.66
C TYR A 171 10.86 3.99 6.94
N ARG A 172 10.94 2.64 6.89
CA ARG A 172 11.12 1.81 8.10
C ARG A 172 12.36 0.94 8.11
N PHE A 173 13.00 0.77 6.98
CA PHE A 173 14.09 -0.17 6.78
C PHE A 173 15.26 0.44 5.99
N ASP A 174 15.60 1.71 6.28
CA ASP A 174 16.67 2.42 5.59
C ASP A 174 18.00 1.63 5.60
N SER A 175 18.37 1.06 6.75
CA SER A 175 19.57 0.22 6.90
C SER A 175 19.54 -1.10 6.15
N PHE A 176 18.42 -1.48 5.57
CA PHE A 176 18.29 -2.70 4.75
C PHE A 176 18.99 -2.57 3.39
N GLY A 177 19.16 -1.34 2.90
CA GLY A 177 19.93 -1.04 1.69
C GLY A 177 19.37 -1.69 0.43
N TRP A 178 18.05 -1.77 0.29
CA TRP A 178 17.42 -2.48 -0.81
C TRP A 178 17.79 -1.96 -2.20
N ARG A 179 18.09 -0.65 -2.32
CA ARG A 179 18.43 -0.04 -3.61
C ARG A 179 19.74 -0.54 -4.20
N GLU A 180 20.72 -0.84 -3.37
CA GLU A 180 21.98 -1.42 -3.80
C GLU A 180 21.83 -2.85 -4.33
N GLN A 181 20.85 -3.57 -3.81
CA GLN A 181 20.55 -4.95 -4.18
C GLN A 181 19.62 -5.05 -5.41
N ALA A 182 18.85 -4.02 -5.68
CA ALA A 182 17.86 -3.96 -6.75
C ALA A 182 17.95 -2.61 -7.52
N PRO A 183 19.07 -2.37 -8.23
CA PRO A 183 19.37 -1.06 -8.82
C PRO A 183 18.42 -0.68 -9.97
N GLN A 184 17.93 -1.63 -10.78
CA GLN A 184 16.97 -1.35 -11.85
C GLN A 184 15.59 -0.99 -11.28
N LEU A 185 15.18 -1.71 -10.23
CA LEU A 185 13.96 -1.42 -9.49
C LEU A 185 14.04 -0.05 -8.80
N ALA A 186 15.23 0.31 -8.26
CA ALA A 186 15.46 1.61 -7.64
C ALA A 186 15.28 2.76 -8.65
N GLN A 187 15.82 2.62 -9.85
CA GLN A 187 15.66 3.60 -10.93
C GLN A 187 14.19 3.74 -11.36
N TRP A 188 13.47 2.63 -11.48
CA TRP A 188 12.04 2.66 -11.76
C TRP A 188 11.26 3.37 -10.64
N PHE A 189 11.56 3.05 -9.39
CA PHE A 189 10.87 3.65 -8.23
C PHE A 189 11.14 5.15 -8.10
N GLU A 190 12.33 5.62 -8.44
CA GLU A 190 12.64 7.05 -8.47
C GLU A 190 11.70 7.80 -9.42
N GLN A 191 11.47 7.27 -10.61
CA GLN A 191 10.54 7.87 -11.58
C GLN A 191 9.09 7.79 -11.10
N LEU A 192 8.67 6.66 -10.53
CA LEU A 192 7.34 6.49 -9.98
C LEU A 192 7.10 7.46 -8.81
N SER A 193 8.06 7.58 -7.91
CA SER A 193 7.95 8.43 -6.72
C SER A 193 7.93 9.93 -7.02
N ALA A 194 8.34 10.34 -8.22
CA ALA A 194 8.21 11.72 -8.71
C ALA A 194 6.77 12.10 -9.10
N ARG A 195 5.85 11.14 -9.18
CA ARG A 195 4.44 11.44 -9.50
C ARG A 195 3.77 12.23 -8.37
N PRO A 196 2.86 13.18 -8.69
CA PRO A 196 2.16 13.96 -7.69
C PRO A 196 1.45 13.13 -6.62
N SER A 197 0.87 11.99 -7.00
CA SER A 197 0.18 11.06 -6.08
C SER A 197 1.12 10.46 -5.04
N PHE A 198 2.35 10.10 -5.43
CA PHE A 198 3.36 9.56 -4.54
C PHE A 198 4.00 10.63 -3.65
N GLN A 199 4.22 11.84 -4.20
CA GLN A 199 4.74 12.98 -3.46
C GLN A 199 3.78 13.44 -2.35
N ALA A 200 2.49 13.54 -2.67
CA ALA A 200 1.46 13.97 -1.74
C ALA A 200 1.17 12.95 -0.61
N THR A 201 1.65 11.72 -0.75
CA THR A 201 1.33 10.63 0.18
C THR A 201 2.57 10.00 0.85
N VAL A 202 3.69 10.70 0.83
CA VAL A 202 4.91 10.23 1.52
C VAL A 202 4.60 9.94 2.99
N ALA A 203 5.07 8.77 3.46
CA ALA A 203 4.86 8.37 4.85
C ALA A 203 5.65 9.31 5.79
N VAL A 204 5.00 9.78 6.84
CA VAL A 204 5.59 10.68 7.84
C VAL A 204 5.21 10.26 9.24
N ASP A 205 6.07 10.57 10.21
CA ASP A 205 5.75 10.44 11.62
C ASP A 205 4.79 11.58 12.02
N GLY A 206 3.56 11.23 12.33
CA GLY A 206 2.48 12.13 12.72
C GLY A 206 1.89 11.76 14.08
#